data_1ba84a9d6231f71b0ce6ffee19907b39
#
_entry.id   1ba84a9d6231f71b0ce6ffee19907b39
#
_cell.length_a   1.000
_cell.length_b   1.000
_cell.length_c   1.000
_cell.angle_alpha   90.00
_cell.angle_beta   90.00
_cell.angle_gamma   90.00
#
_symmetry.space_group_name_H-M   'P 1'
#
loop_
_entity.id
_entity.type
_entity.pdbx_description
1 polymer ?
#
loop_
_entity_poly.entity_id
_entity_poly.type
_entity_poly.pdbx_seq_one_letter_code
_entity_poly.pdbx_strand_id
1 'polypeptide(L)'
;HDRRSPRARFGGSHDYEYSVAPLMGGLILVVGQWREIFWAIAAMSLISLLGTLFLIPESLPQERRHAGGFRTFLHNAGTLLRRRLFVAYMLVNAFSAFALMAYVSASSFVVQEMLGFTSTQYSVSFAINSTGMMAAAFLSARLTRTIHPRRIMRVALAVVSLASFALLIGSLFFDTPAWIVLPAFFFTVAPQGMIFGNGAAMASEQAREFAGTGSAMLGLGFSFSASLAAPLVGIAGTHSSLPMAITMVVGSLISIGCFVLAGRHTPSAQRA
;
A
#
# COMPACT_ATOMS: atom_id res chain seq x y z
N HIS A 1 -20.53 -16.02 33.11
CA HIS A 1 -20.81 -16.32 31.68
C HIS A 1 -19.90 -15.46 30.81
N ASP A 2 -18.76 -16.04 30.46
CA ASP A 2 -17.71 -15.45 29.64
C ASP A 2 -18.12 -15.57 28.17
N ARG A 3 -18.67 -14.51 27.59
CA ARG A 3 -18.91 -14.41 26.14
C ARG A 3 -17.69 -13.77 25.49
N ARG A 4 -16.69 -14.60 25.17
CA ARG A 4 -15.62 -14.23 24.23
C ARG A 4 -16.24 -14.02 22.86
N SER A 5 -16.39 -12.76 22.45
CA SER A 5 -16.75 -12.41 21.07
C SER A 5 -15.65 -12.90 20.11
N PRO A 6 -16.00 -13.55 18.99
CA PRO A 6 -15.02 -13.89 17.97
C PRO A 6 -14.48 -12.61 17.37
N ARG A 7 -13.21 -12.31 17.61
CA ARG A 7 -12.49 -11.22 16.92
C ARG A 7 -12.46 -11.56 15.43
N ALA A 8 -13.19 -10.81 14.63
CA ALA A 8 -13.19 -10.92 13.19
C ALA A 8 -11.75 -10.74 12.65
N ARG A 9 -11.21 -11.80 12.09
CA ARG A 9 -9.93 -11.81 11.34
C ARG A 9 -10.21 -11.25 9.94
N PHE A 10 -10.36 -9.94 9.80
CA PHE A 10 -10.42 -9.28 8.50
C PHE A 10 -9.19 -8.39 8.35
N GLY A 11 -8.14 -8.93 7.79
CA GLY A 11 -6.90 -8.19 7.53
C GLY A 11 -5.93 -8.93 6.62
N GLY A 12 -6.39 -9.68 5.62
CA GLY A 12 -5.52 -10.50 4.82
C GLY A 12 -5.80 -10.59 3.33
N SER A 13 -6.79 -9.88 2.79
CA SER A 13 -7.22 -10.09 1.41
C SER A 13 -6.49 -9.23 0.36
N HIS A 14 -5.98 -8.06 0.72
CA HIS A 14 -5.29 -7.19 -0.23
C HIS A 14 -3.84 -7.58 -0.52
N ASP A 15 -3.16 -8.21 0.44
CA ASP A 15 -1.72 -8.49 0.31
C ASP A 15 -1.41 -9.65 -0.64
N TYR A 16 -2.36 -10.58 -0.86
CA TYR A 16 -2.19 -11.70 -1.79
C TYR A 16 -2.31 -11.27 -3.26
N GLU A 17 -3.07 -10.22 -3.55
CA GLU A 17 -3.29 -9.75 -4.93
C GLU A 17 -1.98 -9.29 -5.58
N TYR A 18 -1.11 -8.60 -4.84
CA TYR A 18 0.13 -8.04 -5.39
C TYR A 18 1.18 -9.09 -5.74
N SER A 19 1.13 -10.27 -5.10
CA SER A 19 2.13 -11.33 -5.33
C SER A 19 1.68 -12.37 -6.36
N VAL A 20 0.39 -12.66 -6.41
CA VAL A 20 -0.17 -13.69 -7.30
C VAL A 20 -0.52 -13.10 -8.67
N ALA A 21 -0.97 -11.86 -8.72
CA ALA A 21 -1.42 -11.22 -9.95
C ALA A 21 -0.35 -11.16 -11.06
N PRO A 22 0.91 -10.75 -10.80
CA PRO A 22 1.95 -10.76 -11.84
C PRO A 22 2.28 -12.17 -12.34
N LEU A 23 2.28 -13.16 -11.46
CA LEU A 23 2.54 -14.56 -11.84
C LEU A 23 1.39 -15.12 -12.70
N MET A 24 0.15 -14.87 -12.31
CA MET A 24 -1.02 -15.25 -13.10
C MET A 24 -1.05 -14.55 -14.45
N GLY A 25 -0.76 -13.23 -14.48
CA GLY A 25 -0.66 -12.47 -15.72
C GLY A 25 0.42 -13.03 -16.65
N GLY A 26 1.59 -13.36 -16.10
CA GLY A 26 2.67 -14.00 -16.86
C GLY A 26 2.28 -15.37 -17.43
N LEU A 27 1.64 -16.21 -16.62
CA LEU A 27 1.16 -17.55 -17.07
C LEU A 27 0.11 -17.42 -18.19
N ILE A 28 -0.83 -16.47 -18.08
CA ILE A 28 -1.84 -16.24 -19.12
C ILE A 28 -1.18 -15.81 -20.42
N LEU A 29 -0.17 -14.95 -20.36
CA LEU A 29 0.55 -14.46 -21.55
C LEU A 29 1.41 -15.55 -22.23
N VAL A 30 1.81 -16.61 -21.53
CA VAL A 30 2.52 -17.75 -22.11
C VAL A 30 1.60 -18.59 -23.00
N VAL A 31 0.31 -18.68 -22.66
CA VAL A 31 -0.67 -19.56 -23.34
C VAL A 31 -1.61 -18.77 -24.26
N GLY A 32 -1.76 -17.45 -24.02
CA GLY A 32 -2.76 -16.63 -24.67
C GLY A 32 -2.36 -15.19 -24.95
N GLN A 33 -3.34 -14.33 -25.20
CA GLN A 33 -3.15 -12.92 -25.52
C GLN A 33 -3.46 -12.03 -24.32
N TRP A 34 -3.02 -10.76 -24.37
CA TRP A 34 -3.30 -9.76 -23.32
C TRP A 34 -4.79 -9.58 -22.98
N ARG A 35 -5.70 -9.86 -23.94
CA ARG A 35 -7.16 -9.80 -23.72
C ARG A 35 -7.66 -10.83 -22.72
N GLU A 36 -7.01 -11.98 -22.62
CA GLU A 36 -7.39 -13.07 -21.71
C GLU A 36 -7.10 -12.70 -20.25
N ILE A 37 -6.16 -11.79 -20.01
CA ILE A 37 -5.95 -11.20 -18.67
C ILE A 37 -7.22 -10.48 -18.20
N PHE A 38 -7.89 -9.71 -19.09
CA PHE A 38 -9.12 -9.01 -18.72
C PHE A 38 -10.29 -9.97 -18.47
N TRP A 39 -10.36 -11.07 -19.22
CA TRP A 39 -11.35 -12.12 -18.95
C TRP A 39 -11.11 -12.82 -17.62
N ALA A 40 -9.85 -13.09 -17.26
CA ALA A 40 -9.50 -13.65 -15.97
C ALA A 40 -9.88 -12.69 -14.82
N ILE A 41 -9.58 -11.39 -14.94
CA ILE A 41 -9.97 -10.37 -13.97
C ILE A 41 -11.50 -10.29 -13.84
N ALA A 42 -12.23 -10.31 -14.97
CA ALA A 42 -13.68 -10.29 -14.97
C ALA A 42 -14.28 -11.53 -14.28
N ALA A 43 -13.72 -12.72 -14.54
CA ALA A 43 -14.12 -13.95 -13.87
C ALA A 43 -13.86 -13.91 -12.36
N MET A 44 -12.68 -13.44 -11.94
CA MET A 44 -12.36 -13.27 -10.51
C MET A 44 -13.31 -12.28 -9.83
N SER A 45 -13.61 -11.16 -10.49
CA SER A 45 -14.55 -10.16 -10.00
C SER A 45 -15.95 -10.72 -9.85
N LEU A 46 -16.40 -11.54 -10.82
CA LEU A 46 -17.70 -12.20 -10.77
C LEU A 46 -17.76 -13.22 -9.62
N ILE A 47 -16.72 -14.03 -9.44
CA ILE A 47 -16.62 -14.99 -8.33
C ILE A 47 -16.67 -14.25 -6.99
N SER A 48 -15.93 -13.15 -6.85
CA SER A 48 -15.93 -12.32 -5.65
C SER A 48 -17.31 -11.71 -5.38
N LEU A 49 -18.00 -11.23 -6.41
CA LEU A 49 -19.36 -10.70 -6.32
C LEU A 49 -20.34 -11.77 -5.85
N LEU A 50 -20.34 -12.93 -6.49
CA LEU A 50 -21.21 -14.05 -6.13
C LEU A 50 -20.90 -14.55 -4.71
N GLY A 51 -19.62 -14.67 -4.35
CA GLY A 51 -19.20 -15.02 -3.00
C GLY A 51 -19.71 -14.02 -1.96
N THR A 52 -19.62 -12.72 -2.25
CA THR A 52 -20.14 -11.69 -1.35
C THR A 52 -21.66 -11.76 -1.20
N LEU A 53 -22.39 -11.97 -2.31
CA LEU A 53 -23.86 -12.02 -2.28
C LEU A 53 -24.41 -13.26 -1.57
N PHE A 54 -23.76 -14.42 -1.72
CA PHE A 54 -24.30 -15.69 -1.24
C PHE A 54 -23.67 -16.19 0.07
N LEU A 55 -22.39 -15.82 0.35
CA LEU A 55 -21.64 -16.36 1.48
C LEU A 55 -21.51 -15.37 2.65
N ILE A 56 -21.68 -14.06 2.41
CA ILE A 56 -21.50 -13.06 3.45
C ILE A 56 -22.88 -12.57 3.91
N PRO A 57 -23.36 -13.01 5.10
CA PRO A 57 -24.60 -12.47 5.65
C PRO A 57 -24.41 -11.03 6.09
N GLU A 58 -25.45 -10.22 5.92
CA GLU A 58 -25.46 -8.83 6.38
C GLU A 58 -25.26 -8.77 7.90
N SER A 59 -24.14 -8.26 8.35
CA SER A 59 -23.76 -8.23 9.77
C SER A 59 -24.25 -6.98 10.51
N LEU A 60 -24.75 -5.95 9.79
CA LEU A 60 -25.24 -4.72 10.42
C LEU A 60 -26.74 -4.81 10.71
N PRO A 61 -27.17 -4.79 12.01
CA PRO A 61 -28.57 -4.77 12.39
C PRO A 61 -29.31 -3.61 11.72
N GLN A 62 -30.56 -3.83 11.30
CA GLN A 62 -31.37 -2.82 10.60
C GLN A 62 -31.49 -1.50 11.38
N GLU A 63 -31.54 -1.56 12.71
CA GLU A 63 -31.63 -0.40 13.61
C GLU A 63 -30.37 0.50 13.57
N ARG A 64 -29.23 -0.05 13.16
CA ARG A 64 -27.97 0.68 13.05
C ARG A 64 -27.62 1.07 11.61
N ARG A 65 -28.48 0.73 10.64
CA ARG A 65 -28.31 1.14 9.26
C ARG A 65 -28.65 2.61 9.14
N HIS A 66 -27.67 3.44 8.92
CA HIS A 66 -27.89 4.85 8.62
C HIS A 66 -28.56 4.95 7.24
N ALA A 67 -29.52 5.86 7.08
CA ALA A 67 -30.04 6.19 5.77
C ALA A 67 -28.86 6.59 4.88
N GLY A 68 -28.52 5.72 3.93
CA GLY A 68 -27.42 5.94 3.02
C GLY A 68 -27.66 7.17 2.16
N GLY A 69 -26.66 7.62 1.43
CA GLY A 69 -26.76 8.70 0.48
C GLY A 69 -25.48 9.52 0.42
N PHE A 70 -25.29 10.19 -0.71
CA PHE A 70 -24.10 10.99 -0.96
C PHE A 70 -23.93 12.13 0.06
N ARG A 71 -25.04 12.74 0.50
CA ARG A 71 -25.00 13.81 1.51
C ARG A 71 -24.50 13.31 2.87
N THR A 72 -24.96 12.12 3.29
CA THR A 72 -24.51 11.47 4.53
C THR A 72 -23.03 11.10 4.43
N PHE A 73 -22.58 10.58 3.29
CA PHE A 73 -21.17 10.32 3.03
C PHE A 73 -20.32 11.58 3.18
N LEU A 74 -20.71 12.69 2.54
CA LEU A 74 -19.97 13.97 2.63
C LEU A 74 -19.92 14.51 4.06
N HIS A 75 -21.02 14.41 4.81
CA HIS A 75 -21.05 14.82 6.21
C HIS A 75 -20.09 13.99 7.08
N ASN A 76 -20.15 12.67 6.94
CA ASN A 76 -19.28 11.74 7.68
C ASN A 76 -17.79 11.93 7.29
N ALA A 77 -17.52 12.12 6.00
CA ALA A 77 -16.17 12.43 5.50
C ALA A 77 -15.65 13.75 6.09
N GLY A 78 -16.49 14.80 6.12
CA GLY A 78 -16.15 16.07 6.76
C GLY A 78 -15.83 15.91 8.27
N THR A 79 -16.56 15.04 8.96
CA THR A 79 -16.30 14.71 10.37
C THR A 79 -14.99 13.97 10.54
N LEU A 80 -14.68 12.99 9.68
CA LEU A 80 -13.43 12.23 9.71
C LEU A 80 -12.22 13.10 9.36
N LEU A 81 -12.36 14.04 8.42
CA LEU A 81 -11.29 14.98 8.07
C LEU A 81 -10.92 15.95 9.22
N ARG A 82 -11.80 16.14 10.19
CA ARG A 82 -11.48 16.88 11.41
C ARG A 82 -10.74 16.05 12.45
N ARG A 83 -10.75 14.71 12.34
CA ARG A 83 -10.03 13.79 13.23
C ARG A 83 -8.58 13.70 12.80
N ARG A 84 -7.70 14.48 13.44
CA ARG A 84 -6.27 14.60 13.09
C ARG A 84 -5.56 13.26 12.97
N LEU A 85 -5.85 12.29 13.85
CA LEU A 85 -5.24 10.95 13.80
C LEU A 85 -5.69 10.15 12.58
N PHE A 86 -6.98 10.22 12.22
CA PHE A 86 -7.49 9.58 11.01
C PHE A 86 -6.78 10.11 9.77
N VAL A 87 -6.75 11.44 9.62
CA VAL A 87 -6.12 12.11 8.48
C VAL A 87 -4.63 11.77 8.41
N ALA A 88 -3.93 11.80 9.54
CA ALA A 88 -2.50 11.49 9.57
C ALA A 88 -2.22 10.05 9.09
N TYR A 89 -2.94 9.04 9.57
CA TYR A 89 -2.75 7.65 9.12
C TYR A 89 -3.23 7.42 7.68
N MET A 90 -4.29 8.10 7.25
CA MET A 90 -4.74 8.10 5.85
C MET A 90 -3.63 8.65 4.94
N LEU A 91 -3.01 9.77 5.30
CA LEU A 91 -1.93 10.37 4.53
C LEU A 91 -0.64 9.53 4.57
N VAL A 92 -0.34 8.84 5.68
CA VAL A 92 0.77 7.86 5.72
C VAL A 92 0.57 6.80 4.65
N ASN A 93 -0.63 6.19 4.57
CA ASN A 93 -0.93 5.19 3.53
C ASN A 93 -0.89 5.79 2.12
N ALA A 94 -1.47 6.96 1.93
CA ALA A 94 -1.53 7.64 0.64
C ALA A 94 -0.13 7.95 0.08
N PHE A 95 0.76 8.55 0.89
CA PHE A 95 2.11 8.89 0.45
C PHE A 95 3.05 7.69 0.40
N SER A 96 2.80 6.64 1.17
CA SER A 96 3.47 5.34 0.98
C SER A 96 3.06 4.70 -0.34
N ALA A 97 1.78 4.77 -0.73
CA ALA A 97 1.31 4.34 -2.04
C ALA A 97 1.92 5.16 -3.18
N PHE A 98 2.06 6.47 -3.00
CA PHE A 98 2.74 7.34 -3.95
C PHE A 98 4.18 6.90 -4.22
N ALA A 99 4.95 6.60 -3.17
CA ALA A 99 6.32 6.09 -3.30
C ALA A 99 6.36 4.70 -3.96
N LEU A 100 5.42 3.81 -3.61
CA LEU A 100 5.31 2.48 -4.23
C LEU A 100 4.96 2.58 -5.71
N MET A 101 4.02 3.47 -6.08
CA MET A 101 3.63 3.62 -7.48
C MET A 101 4.71 4.28 -8.33
N ALA A 102 5.55 5.13 -7.75
CA ALA A 102 6.75 5.61 -8.44
C ALA A 102 7.69 4.44 -8.81
N TYR A 103 7.90 3.49 -7.88
CA TYR A 103 8.63 2.25 -8.18
C TYR A 103 7.92 1.45 -9.28
N VAL A 104 6.62 1.16 -9.14
CA VAL A 104 5.86 0.34 -10.10
C VAL A 104 5.93 0.94 -11.51
N SER A 105 5.81 2.28 -11.62
CA SER A 105 5.75 2.97 -12.91
C SER A 105 7.09 2.98 -13.68
N ALA A 106 8.23 2.98 -12.98
CA ALA A 106 9.52 3.15 -13.62
C ALA A 106 10.49 1.97 -13.44
N SER A 107 10.20 1.02 -12.54
CA SER A 107 11.13 -0.08 -12.25
C SER A 107 11.45 -0.94 -13.47
N SER A 108 10.46 -1.18 -14.34
CA SER A 108 10.67 -1.91 -15.60
C SER A 108 11.71 -1.23 -16.49
N PHE A 109 11.56 0.08 -16.68
CA PHE A 109 12.47 0.90 -17.44
C PHE A 109 13.89 0.90 -16.83
N VAL A 110 14.00 1.19 -15.52
CA VAL A 110 15.31 1.24 -14.85
C VAL A 110 16.03 -0.11 -14.93
N VAL A 111 15.34 -1.21 -14.70
CA VAL A 111 15.97 -2.54 -14.69
C VAL A 111 16.28 -3.05 -16.09
N GLN A 112 15.40 -2.84 -17.07
CA GLN A 112 15.59 -3.40 -18.40
C GLN A 112 16.41 -2.47 -19.32
N GLU A 113 16.08 -1.18 -19.37
CA GLU A 113 16.73 -0.27 -20.32
C GLU A 113 18.02 0.35 -19.76
N MET A 114 18.04 0.74 -18.47
CA MET A 114 19.25 1.34 -17.89
C MET A 114 20.26 0.29 -17.42
N LEU A 115 19.81 -0.80 -16.76
CA LEU A 115 20.71 -1.84 -16.26
C LEU A 115 20.95 -2.97 -17.27
N GLY A 116 20.23 -3.00 -18.40
CA GLY A 116 20.40 -4.00 -19.46
C GLY A 116 19.87 -5.40 -19.12
N PHE A 117 19.00 -5.52 -18.13
CA PHE A 117 18.43 -6.81 -17.74
C PHE A 117 17.36 -7.26 -18.73
N THR A 118 17.24 -8.58 -18.89
CA THR A 118 16.16 -9.17 -19.69
C THR A 118 14.80 -9.04 -18.98
N SER A 119 13.70 -9.12 -19.74
CA SER A 119 12.33 -9.13 -19.18
C SER A 119 12.13 -10.26 -18.15
N THR A 120 12.78 -11.41 -18.34
CA THR A 120 12.74 -12.51 -17.37
C THR A 120 13.44 -12.14 -16.06
N GLN A 121 14.60 -11.52 -16.12
CA GLN A 121 15.33 -11.06 -14.94
C GLN A 121 14.57 -9.97 -14.19
N TYR A 122 13.93 -9.03 -14.90
CA TYR A 122 13.02 -8.06 -14.31
C TYR A 122 11.84 -8.74 -13.60
N SER A 123 11.19 -9.71 -14.25
CA SER A 123 10.06 -10.44 -13.65
C SER A 123 10.46 -11.17 -12.37
N VAL A 124 11.63 -11.77 -12.34
CA VAL A 124 12.19 -12.40 -11.13
C VAL A 124 12.43 -11.38 -10.02
N SER A 125 13.05 -10.24 -10.35
CA SER A 125 13.27 -9.15 -9.40
C SER A 125 11.96 -8.62 -8.84
N PHE A 126 10.95 -8.41 -9.68
CA PHE A 126 9.62 -7.96 -9.26
C PHE A 126 8.94 -9.00 -8.37
N ALA A 127 9.04 -10.29 -8.68
CA ALA A 127 8.50 -11.37 -7.87
C ALA A 127 9.17 -11.45 -6.48
N ILE A 128 10.49 -11.24 -6.41
CA ILE A 128 11.23 -11.18 -5.13
C ILE A 128 10.72 -10.03 -4.28
N ASN A 129 10.55 -8.84 -4.86
CA ASN A 129 10.05 -7.65 -4.16
C ASN A 129 8.62 -7.87 -3.65
N SER A 130 7.74 -8.43 -4.48
CA SER A 130 6.35 -8.73 -4.12
C SER A 130 6.26 -9.80 -3.01
N THR A 131 7.09 -10.84 -3.10
CA THR A 131 7.19 -11.88 -2.06
C THR A 131 7.72 -11.28 -0.75
N GLY A 132 8.69 -10.38 -0.83
CA GLY A 132 9.18 -9.61 0.32
C GLY A 132 8.08 -8.79 0.99
N MET A 133 7.24 -8.13 0.21
CA MET A 133 6.09 -7.36 0.72
C MET A 133 5.07 -8.26 1.42
N MET A 134 4.74 -9.41 0.84
CA MET A 134 3.86 -10.41 1.45
C MET A 134 4.45 -10.95 2.75
N ALA A 135 5.72 -11.35 2.75
CA ALA A 135 6.42 -11.84 3.94
C ALA A 135 6.44 -10.78 5.06
N ALA A 136 6.68 -9.51 4.72
CA ALA A 136 6.66 -8.41 5.66
C ALA A 136 5.25 -8.18 6.25
N ALA A 137 4.18 -8.29 5.46
CA ALA A 137 2.81 -8.22 5.93
C ALA A 137 2.49 -9.36 6.92
N PHE A 138 2.86 -10.61 6.62
CA PHE A 138 2.73 -11.74 7.54
C PHE A 138 3.56 -11.55 8.82
N LEU A 139 4.80 -11.09 8.70
CA LEU A 139 5.64 -10.80 9.85
C LEU A 139 5.00 -9.72 10.72
N SER A 140 4.48 -8.65 10.11
CA SER A 140 3.75 -7.60 10.81
C SER A 140 2.55 -8.14 11.58
N ALA A 141 1.73 -9.00 10.96
CA ALA A 141 0.57 -9.62 11.61
C ALA A 141 0.94 -10.49 12.82
N ARG A 142 2.13 -11.09 12.81
CA ARG A 142 2.68 -11.81 13.99
C ARG A 142 3.23 -10.87 15.05
N LEU A 143 4.00 -9.87 14.62
CA LEU A 143 4.64 -8.91 15.53
C LEU A 143 3.63 -8.03 16.27
N THR A 144 2.48 -7.70 15.68
CA THR A 144 1.42 -6.92 16.34
C THR A 144 0.79 -7.61 17.54
N ARG A 145 1.09 -8.90 17.77
CA ARG A 145 0.68 -9.62 18.98
C ARG A 145 1.50 -9.22 20.22
N THR A 146 2.73 -8.77 20.02
CA THR A 146 3.70 -8.45 21.08
C THR A 146 4.25 -7.03 21.00
N ILE A 147 4.26 -6.44 19.81
CA ILE A 147 4.81 -5.11 19.54
C ILE A 147 3.69 -4.20 19.08
N HIS A 148 3.63 -2.99 19.62
CA HIS A 148 2.62 -2.01 19.23
C HIS A 148 2.77 -1.63 17.73
N PRO A 149 1.69 -1.60 16.93
CA PRO A 149 1.72 -1.33 15.49
C PRO A 149 2.52 -0.08 15.09
N ARG A 150 2.51 0.96 15.92
CA ARG A 150 3.28 2.18 15.68
C ARG A 150 4.79 1.97 15.68
N ARG A 151 5.32 1.04 16.49
CA ARG A 151 6.76 0.73 16.48
C ARG A 151 7.14 0.04 15.18
N ILE A 152 6.31 -0.90 14.72
CA ILE A 152 6.49 -1.61 13.45
C ILE A 152 6.49 -0.60 12.29
N MET A 153 5.48 0.28 12.23
CA MET A 153 5.38 1.32 11.20
C MET A 153 6.58 2.27 11.20
N ARG A 154 7.06 2.67 12.38
CA ARG A 154 8.24 3.54 12.50
C ARG A 154 9.47 2.93 11.85
N VAL A 155 9.74 1.65 12.14
CA VAL A 155 10.88 0.93 11.53
C VAL A 155 10.68 0.78 10.04
N ALA A 156 9.49 0.38 9.60
CA ALA A 156 9.17 0.21 8.19
C ALA A 156 9.34 1.52 7.39
N LEU A 157 8.80 2.64 7.90
CA LEU A 157 8.96 3.96 7.29
C LEU A 157 10.42 4.42 7.24
N ALA A 158 11.21 4.16 8.28
CA ALA A 158 12.64 4.47 8.30
C ALA A 158 13.39 3.66 7.22
N VAL A 159 13.11 2.36 7.09
CA VAL A 159 13.72 1.50 6.08
C VAL A 159 13.38 1.98 4.67
N VAL A 160 12.09 2.26 4.39
CA VAL A 160 11.65 2.80 3.09
C VAL A 160 12.37 4.10 2.76
N SER A 161 12.47 5.02 3.73
CA SER A 161 13.15 6.30 3.48
C SER A 161 14.64 6.14 3.23
N LEU A 162 15.32 5.31 4.02
CA LEU A 162 16.75 5.03 3.82
C LEU A 162 17.00 4.40 2.45
N ALA A 163 16.16 3.45 2.03
CA ALA A 163 16.26 2.82 0.71
C ALA A 163 16.00 3.82 -0.42
N SER A 164 14.99 4.70 -0.27
CA SER A 164 14.71 5.76 -1.25
C SER A 164 15.85 6.76 -1.35
N PHE A 165 16.47 7.14 -0.23
CA PHE A 165 17.68 8.00 -0.24
C PHE A 165 18.88 7.30 -0.87
N ALA A 166 19.09 6.01 -0.59
CA ALA A 166 20.16 5.24 -1.22
C ALA A 166 20.00 5.20 -2.75
N LEU A 167 18.76 5.02 -3.23
CA LEU A 167 18.45 5.09 -4.64
C LEU A 167 18.72 6.49 -5.23
N LEU A 168 18.33 7.56 -4.52
CA LEU A 168 18.58 8.93 -4.96
C LEU A 168 20.07 9.22 -5.06
N ILE A 169 20.85 8.82 -4.07
CA ILE A 169 22.32 8.96 -4.07
C ILE A 169 22.93 8.15 -5.24
N GLY A 170 22.46 6.91 -5.43
CA GLY A 170 22.87 6.09 -6.57
C GLY A 170 22.58 6.73 -7.91
N SER A 171 21.43 7.38 -8.05
CA SER A 171 21.02 8.08 -9.27
C SER A 171 21.80 9.38 -9.52
N LEU A 172 22.29 10.03 -8.48
CA LEU A 172 23.02 11.32 -8.60
C LEU A 172 24.53 11.14 -8.82
N PHE A 173 25.13 10.12 -8.22
CA PHE A 173 26.59 10.04 -8.11
C PHE A 173 27.22 8.79 -8.71
N PHE A 174 26.43 7.76 -9.05
CA PHE A 174 26.97 6.44 -9.39
C PHE A 174 26.35 5.79 -10.63
N ASP A 175 25.74 6.54 -11.55
CA ASP A 175 25.03 6.00 -12.72
C ASP A 175 24.09 4.82 -12.43
N THR A 176 23.45 4.83 -11.27
CA THR A 176 22.46 3.83 -10.84
C THR A 176 22.93 2.37 -10.96
N PRO A 177 24.01 1.93 -10.29
CA PRO A 177 24.49 0.58 -10.44
C PRO A 177 23.53 -0.45 -9.85
N ALA A 178 23.43 -1.63 -10.44
CA ALA A 178 22.50 -2.69 -10.07
C ALA A 178 22.59 -3.08 -8.57
N TRP A 179 23.79 -3.05 -7.97
CA TRP A 179 24.02 -3.38 -6.57
C TRP A 179 23.45 -2.35 -5.57
N ILE A 180 23.10 -1.13 -6.02
CA ILE A 180 22.34 -0.14 -5.24
C ILE A 180 20.85 -0.28 -5.58
N VAL A 181 20.50 -0.34 -6.86
CA VAL A 181 19.12 -0.29 -7.34
C VAL A 181 18.28 -1.47 -6.84
N LEU A 182 18.79 -2.70 -7.01
CA LEU A 182 18.01 -3.89 -6.66
C LEU A 182 17.73 -3.99 -5.15
N PRO A 183 18.70 -3.80 -4.25
CA PRO A 183 18.43 -3.75 -2.81
C PRO A 183 17.54 -2.57 -2.42
N ALA A 184 17.73 -1.38 -3.03
CA ALA A 184 16.89 -0.22 -2.74
C ALA A 184 15.44 -0.49 -3.12
N PHE A 185 15.17 -1.13 -4.24
CA PHE A 185 13.82 -1.54 -4.63
C PHE A 185 13.22 -2.52 -3.63
N PHE A 186 13.97 -3.55 -3.22
CA PHE A 186 13.50 -4.51 -2.23
C PHE A 186 13.15 -3.84 -0.89
N PHE A 187 14.04 -3.02 -0.36
CA PHE A 187 13.83 -2.34 0.92
C PHE A 187 12.84 -1.15 0.84
N THR A 188 12.45 -0.73 -0.35
CA THR A 188 11.33 0.21 -0.52
C THR A 188 10.01 -0.53 -0.60
N VAL A 189 9.95 -1.68 -1.29
CA VAL A 189 8.70 -2.42 -1.54
C VAL A 189 8.33 -3.32 -0.35
N ALA A 190 9.25 -4.12 0.16
CA ALA A 190 8.95 -5.11 1.19
C ALA A 190 8.31 -4.49 2.45
N PRO A 191 8.80 -3.39 3.04
CA PRO A 191 8.17 -2.81 4.23
C PRO A 191 6.78 -2.20 3.98
N GLN A 192 6.36 -1.98 2.72
CA GLN A 192 5.02 -1.45 2.42
C GLN A 192 3.91 -2.38 2.94
N GLY A 193 4.13 -3.71 2.95
CA GLY A 193 3.19 -4.65 3.55
C GLY A 193 2.94 -4.37 5.05
N MET A 194 3.98 -3.93 5.79
CA MET A 194 3.83 -3.51 7.19
C MET A 194 3.10 -2.16 7.31
N ILE A 195 3.40 -1.22 6.43
CA ILE A 195 2.85 0.15 6.48
C ILE A 195 1.36 0.13 6.16
N PHE A 196 0.96 -0.50 5.06
CA PHE A 196 -0.44 -0.51 4.61
C PHE A 196 -1.35 -1.21 5.60
N GLY A 197 -0.99 -2.40 6.07
CA GLY A 197 -1.81 -3.14 7.02
C GLY A 197 -2.00 -2.39 8.35
N ASN A 198 -0.91 -1.93 8.96
CA ASN A 198 -0.98 -1.23 10.24
C ASN A 198 -1.61 0.17 10.09
N GLY A 199 -1.27 0.90 9.01
CA GLY A 199 -1.81 2.23 8.76
C GLY A 199 -3.32 2.20 8.52
N ALA A 200 -3.81 1.25 7.72
CA ALA A 200 -5.25 1.05 7.51
C ALA A 200 -5.96 0.66 8.80
N ALA A 201 -5.39 -0.25 9.61
CA ALA A 201 -5.96 -0.65 10.89
C ALA A 201 -6.07 0.53 11.86
N MET A 202 -5.01 1.33 11.99
CA MET A 202 -4.99 2.50 12.88
C MET A 202 -5.91 3.62 12.41
N ALA A 203 -6.05 3.84 11.11
CA ALA A 203 -7.02 4.79 10.55
C ALA A 203 -8.46 4.29 10.77
N SER A 204 -8.74 3.02 10.49
CA SER A 204 -10.06 2.42 10.70
C SER A 204 -10.51 2.44 12.16
N GLU A 205 -9.55 2.34 13.10
CA GLU A 205 -9.85 2.49 14.53
C GLU A 205 -10.42 3.86 14.86
N GLN A 206 -9.94 4.91 14.18
CA GLN A 206 -10.46 6.29 14.33
C GLN A 206 -11.80 6.51 13.62
N ALA A 207 -12.18 5.62 12.71
CA ALA A 207 -13.38 5.72 11.88
C ALA A 207 -14.47 4.69 12.26
N ARG A 208 -14.42 4.07 13.45
CA ARG A 208 -15.35 2.98 13.86
C ARG A 208 -16.83 3.32 13.68
N GLU A 209 -17.23 4.57 13.95
CA GLU A 209 -18.62 5.04 13.82
C GLU A 209 -19.05 5.16 12.35
N PHE A 210 -18.09 5.40 11.43
CA PHE A 210 -18.30 5.65 10.01
C PHE A 210 -17.41 4.72 9.17
N ALA A 211 -17.38 3.42 9.51
CA ALA A 211 -16.43 2.45 8.95
C ALA A 211 -16.43 2.42 7.41
N GLY A 212 -17.61 2.43 6.78
CA GLY A 212 -17.73 2.47 5.31
C GLY A 212 -17.15 3.76 4.69
N THR A 213 -17.45 4.92 5.31
CA THR A 213 -16.88 6.20 4.87
C THR A 213 -15.37 6.23 5.08
N GLY A 214 -14.89 5.70 6.21
CA GLY A 214 -13.45 5.62 6.51
C GLY A 214 -12.70 4.78 5.50
N SER A 215 -13.20 3.59 5.16
CA SER A 215 -12.61 2.71 4.14
C SER A 215 -12.60 3.35 2.76
N ALA A 216 -13.72 4.01 2.36
CA ALA A 216 -13.78 4.73 1.09
C ALA A 216 -12.76 5.87 1.01
N MET A 217 -12.57 6.63 2.09
CA MET A 217 -11.58 7.70 2.14
C MET A 217 -10.13 7.19 2.08
N LEU A 218 -9.84 6.05 2.74
CA LEU A 218 -8.54 5.39 2.63
C LEU A 218 -8.27 4.96 1.19
N GLY A 219 -9.25 4.33 0.53
CA GLY A 219 -9.14 3.93 -0.88
C GLY A 219 -8.99 5.11 -1.83
N LEU A 220 -9.75 6.19 -1.63
CA LEU A 220 -9.60 7.43 -2.40
C LEU A 220 -8.22 8.06 -2.22
N GLY A 221 -7.74 8.18 -0.98
CA GLY A 221 -6.41 8.72 -0.69
C GLY A 221 -5.30 7.89 -1.34
N PHE A 222 -5.39 6.58 -1.26
CA PHE A 222 -4.47 5.65 -1.91
C PHE A 222 -4.47 5.84 -3.43
N SER A 223 -5.64 5.74 -4.07
CA SER A 223 -5.78 5.81 -5.54
C SER A 223 -5.38 7.17 -6.09
N PHE A 224 -5.76 8.26 -5.42
CA PHE A 224 -5.40 9.62 -5.82
C PHE A 224 -3.88 9.83 -5.78
N SER A 225 -3.24 9.44 -4.67
CA SER A 225 -1.78 9.56 -4.54
C SER A 225 -1.04 8.66 -5.52
N ALA A 226 -1.51 7.43 -5.72
CA ALA A 226 -0.95 6.50 -6.69
C ALA A 226 -1.01 7.03 -8.12
N SER A 227 -2.13 7.65 -8.52
CA SER A 227 -2.31 8.20 -9.87
C SER A 227 -1.42 9.41 -10.17
N LEU A 228 -0.99 10.15 -9.15
CA LEU A 228 -0.05 11.27 -9.32
C LEU A 228 1.40 10.82 -9.54
N ALA A 229 1.76 9.62 -9.11
CA ALA A 229 3.15 9.15 -9.18
C ALA A 229 3.61 8.94 -10.62
N ALA A 230 2.80 8.28 -11.46
CA ALA A 230 3.18 7.93 -12.83
C ALA A 230 3.51 9.16 -13.71
N PRO A 231 2.68 10.24 -13.75
CA PRO A 231 3.01 11.44 -14.49
C PRO A 231 4.31 12.11 -14.02
N LEU A 232 4.53 12.18 -12.70
CA LEU A 232 5.74 12.81 -12.14
C LEU A 232 7.00 12.03 -12.49
N VAL A 233 6.94 10.71 -12.45
CA VAL A 233 8.05 9.85 -12.85
C VAL A 233 8.31 9.96 -14.36
N GLY A 234 7.26 10.13 -15.17
CA GLY A 234 7.35 10.24 -16.63
C GLY A 234 7.91 11.56 -17.17
N ILE A 235 8.07 12.61 -16.35
CA ILE A 235 8.51 13.95 -16.80
C ILE A 235 9.86 13.91 -17.52
N ALA A 236 10.80 13.09 -17.08
CA ALA A 236 12.14 12.98 -17.71
C ALA A 236 12.21 11.91 -18.82
N GLY A 237 11.10 11.32 -19.20
CA GLY A 237 11.07 10.23 -20.20
C GLY A 237 11.86 9.02 -19.71
N THR A 238 12.48 8.33 -20.67
CA THR A 238 13.24 7.08 -20.43
C THR A 238 14.75 7.30 -20.24
N HIS A 239 15.19 8.50 -19.87
CA HIS A 239 16.63 8.81 -19.84
C HIS A 239 17.23 8.87 -18.43
N SER A 240 16.41 8.83 -17.37
CA SER A 240 16.93 9.00 -16.01
C SER A 240 16.04 8.34 -14.96
N SER A 241 16.65 7.68 -13.98
CA SER A 241 16.00 7.17 -12.78
C SER A 241 15.73 8.26 -11.72
N LEU A 242 16.26 9.46 -11.93
CA LEU A 242 16.22 10.54 -10.95
C LEU A 242 14.79 10.98 -10.57
N PRO A 243 13.81 11.19 -11.50
CA PRO A 243 12.45 11.56 -11.12
C PRO A 243 11.77 10.49 -10.26
N MET A 244 12.00 9.21 -10.55
CA MET A 244 11.52 8.10 -9.72
C MET A 244 12.11 8.20 -8.31
N ALA A 245 13.42 8.34 -8.18
CA ALA A 245 14.10 8.41 -6.89
C ALA A 245 13.63 9.62 -6.07
N ILE A 246 13.48 10.79 -6.68
CA ILE A 246 12.95 12.01 -6.04
C ILE A 246 11.51 11.76 -5.57
N THR A 247 10.66 11.21 -6.42
CA THR A 247 9.26 10.93 -6.10
C THR A 247 9.14 9.96 -4.91
N MET A 248 9.99 8.92 -4.87
CA MET A 248 10.05 7.97 -3.76
C MET A 248 10.52 8.64 -2.46
N VAL A 249 11.54 9.48 -2.51
CA VAL A 249 12.04 10.25 -1.35
C VAL A 249 10.97 11.20 -0.83
N VAL A 250 10.36 12.00 -1.71
CA VAL A 250 9.29 12.94 -1.34
C VAL A 250 8.12 12.19 -0.68
N GLY A 251 7.65 11.10 -1.29
CA GLY A 251 6.56 10.29 -0.73
C GLY A 251 6.90 9.74 0.65
N SER A 252 8.10 9.17 0.82
CA SER A 252 8.54 8.61 2.10
C SER A 252 8.72 9.67 3.19
N LEU A 253 9.25 10.84 2.87
CA LEU A 253 9.42 11.95 3.82
C LEU A 253 8.08 12.53 4.28
N ILE A 254 7.14 12.74 3.35
CA ILE A 254 5.79 13.22 3.72
C ILE A 254 5.10 12.16 4.60
N SER A 255 5.22 10.87 4.26
CA SER A 255 4.68 9.78 5.06
C SER A 255 5.25 9.78 6.49
N ILE A 256 6.57 9.93 6.66
CA ILE A 256 7.20 10.08 7.98
C ILE A 256 6.68 11.34 8.70
N GLY A 257 6.60 12.47 8.01
CA GLY A 257 6.09 13.71 8.58
C GLY A 257 4.68 13.55 9.15
N CYS A 258 3.77 12.96 8.37
CA CYS A 258 2.41 12.64 8.82
C CYS A 258 2.39 11.67 10.01
N PHE A 259 3.26 10.66 10.00
CA PHE A 259 3.40 9.71 11.10
C PHE A 259 3.89 10.37 12.40
N VAL A 260 4.88 11.26 12.33
CA VAL A 260 5.41 12.01 13.48
C VAL A 260 4.34 12.94 14.03
N LEU A 261 3.58 13.65 13.17
CA LEU A 261 2.46 14.48 13.58
C LEU A 261 1.37 13.69 14.30
N ALA A 262 1.03 12.49 13.81
CA ALA A 262 0.15 11.55 14.52
C ALA A 262 0.68 11.24 15.93
N GLY A 263 2.01 11.13 16.09
CA GLY A 263 2.66 10.84 17.38
C GLY A 263 2.45 11.91 18.44
N ARG A 264 2.39 13.17 18.05
CA ARG A 264 2.21 14.27 18.97
C ARG A 264 0.81 14.35 19.58
N HIS A 265 -0.17 13.76 18.89
CA HIS A 265 -1.59 13.80 19.29
C HIS A 265 -2.09 12.50 19.94
N THR A 266 -1.22 11.51 20.12
CA THR A 266 -1.57 10.24 20.77
C THR A 266 -1.40 10.39 22.28
N PRO A 267 -2.42 10.02 23.11
CA PRO A 267 -2.31 10.01 24.56
C PRO A 267 -1.11 9.16 25.03
N SER A 268 -0.50 9.55 26.16
CA SER A 268 0.72 8.93 26.71
C SER A 268 0.60 7.41 26.95
N ALA A 269 -0.61 6.92 27.26
CA ALA A 269 -0.88 5.50 27.47
C ALA A 269 -0.72 4.62 26.21
N GLN A 270 -0.71 5.19 25.02
CA GLN A 270 -0.51 4.46 23.75
C GLN A 270 0.91 4.63 23.17
N ARG A 271 1.79 5.33 23.87
CA ARG A 271 3.18 5.57 23.42
C ARG A 271 4.18 4.49 23.88
N ALA A 272 3.84 3.73 24.88
CA ALA A 272 4.66 2.64 25.44
C ALA A 272 4.42 1.33 24.70
#